data_918d900d8309fe410ae22fe92b2c1903
#
_entry.id   918d900d8309fe410ae22fe92b2c1903
#
_cell.length_a   1.000
_cell.length_b   1.000
_cell.length_c   1.000
_cell.angle_alpha   90.00
_cell.angle_beta   90.00
_cell.angle_gamma   90.00
#
_symmetry.space_group_name_H-M   'P 1'
#
loop_
_entity.id
_entity.type
_entity.pdbx_description
1 polymer ?
#
loop_
_entity_poly.entity_id
_entity_poly.type
_entity_poly.pdbx_seq_one_letter_code
_entity_poly.pdbx_strand_id
1 'polypeptide(L)'
;GRTCVAAGARLHLIEPIGFQINEKQVRRAGLDYWDKLDYRIYDSYRDFVEKNPGIKIYMATTKARHVYSEVSFEDDCYIMFGKESAGIPEELLVENQENTIRIPMFGEIRSLNLGNSVAIVLYEALRQHGFENLNKQGNLHRLSWDN
;
A
#
# COMPACT_ATOMS: atom_id res chain seq x y z
N GLY A 1 2.25 -0.06 -8.00
CA GLY A 1 3.55 -0.76 -8.08
C GLY A 1 4.74 0.16 -7.87
N ARG A 2 4.72 1.34 -8.49
CA ARG A 2 5.84 2.30 -8.39
C ARG A 2 6.12 2.72 -6.96
N THR A 3 5.07 3.00 -6.19
CA THR A 3 5.22 3.36 -4.79
C THR A 3 5.88 2.24 -3.99
N CYS A 4 5.53 0.99 -4.26
CA CYS A 4 6.12 -0.14 -3.56
C CYS A 4 7.63 -0.25 -3.84
N VAL A 5 8.04 -0.03 -5.08
CA VAL A 5 9.47 -0.03 -5.43
C VAL A 5 10.19 1.11 -4.71
N ALA A 6 9.62 2.32 -4.74
CA ALA A 6 10.22 3.48 -4.10
C ALA A 6 10.33 3.32 -2.59
N ALA A 7 9.39 2.62 -1.98
CA ALA A 7 9.33 2.41 -0.54
C ALA A 7 10.06 1.16 -0.06
N GLY A 8 10.53 0.32 -0.99
CA GLY A 8 11.13 -0.95 -0.63
C GLY A 8 10.15 -1.97 -0.08
N ALA A 9 8.87 -1.86 -0.44
CA ALA A 9 7.81 -2.72 0.04
C ALA A 9 7.48 -3.82 -0.97
N ARG A 10 7.07 -4.98 -0.46
CA ARG A 10 6.62 -6.08 -1.31
C ARG A 10 5.13 -5.91 -1.61
N LEU A 11 4.75 -6.12 -2.85
CA LEU A 11 3.36 -6.05 -3.30
C LEU A 11 2.76 -7.45 -3.31
N HIS A 12 1.62 -7.62 -2.63
CA HIS A 12 0.85 -8.86 -2.63
C HIS A 12 -0.45 -8.62 -3.38
N LEU A 13 -0.69 -9.41 -4.42
CA LEU A 13 -1.88 -9.29 -5.24
C LEU A 13 -2.77 -10.51 -5.01
N ILE A 14 -4.01 -10.26 -4.61
CA ILE A 14 -4.97 -11.32 -4.29
C ILE A 14 -6.05 -11.36 -5.36
N GLU A 15 -6.23 -12.52 -5.99
CA GLU A 15 -7.26 -12.73 -7.00
C GLU A 15 -8.67 -12.63 -6.38
N PRO A 16 -9.69 -12.19 -7.11
CA PRO A 16 -9.59 -11.71 -8.48
C PRO A 16 -9.11 -10.26 -8.54
N ILE A 17 -8.05 -10.02 -9.30
CA ILE A 17 -7.59 -8.66 -9.60
C ILE A 17 -8.23 -8.24 -10.92
N GLY A 18 -8.65 -6.99 -11.04
CA GLY A 18 -9.40 -6.53 -12.18
C GLY A 18 -8.62 -6.37 -13.49
N PHE A 19 -7.38 -6.88 -13.53
CA PHE A 19 -6.53 -6.79 -14.71
C PHE A 19 -5.58 -7.99 -14.77
N GLN A 20 -5.05 -8.26 -15.95
CA GLN A 20 -4.04 -9.29 -16.12
C GLN A 20 -2.65 -8.64 -16.08
N ILE A 21 -1.78 -9.23 -15.27
CA ILE A 21 -0.40 -8.79 -15.21
C ILE A 21 0.37 -9.57 -16.25
N ASN A 22 0.75 -8.91 -17.35
CA ASN A 22 1.64 -9.51 -18.33
C ASN A 22 2.70 -8.50 -18.75
N GLU A 23 3.83 -9.01 -19.13
CA GLU A 23 5.01 -8.23 -19.47
C GLU A 23 4.75 -7.23 -20.58
N LYS A 24 3.98 -7.63 -21.57
CA LYS A 24 3.69 -6.79 -22.73
C LYS A 24 2.88 -5.55 -22.36
N GLN A 25 1.87 -5.71 -21.49
CA GLN A 25 1.06 -4.58 -21.03
C GLN A 25 1.87 -3.64 -20.16
N VAL A 26 2.74 -4.18 -19.32
CA VAL A 26 3.60 -3.39 -18.46
C VAL A 26 4.55 -2.54 -19.30
N ARG A 27 5.15 -3.10 -20.32
CA ARG A 27 6.05 -2.37 -21.23
C ARG A 27 5.32 -1.26 -21.96
N ARG A 28 4.08 -1.48 -22.40
CA ARG A 28 3.27 -0.47 -23.08
C ARG A 28 2.98 0.72 -22.18
N ALA A 29 2.86 0.49 -20.88
CA ALA A 29 2.62 1.56 -19.90
C ALA A 29 3.90 2.33 -19.57
N GLY A 30 5.06 1.94 -20.10
CA GLY A 30 6.33 2.61 -19.85
C GLY A 30 6.82 2.47 -18.42
N LEU A 31 6.52 1.36 -17.78
CA LEU A 31 6.81 1.17 -16.35
C LEU A 31 8.19 0.53 -16.17
N ASP A 32 9.22 1.35 -16.15
CA ASP A 32 10.62 0.90 -16.02
C ASP A 32 10.92 0.27 -14.66
N TYR A 33 10.11 0.55 -13.64
CA TYR A 33 10.32 0.02 -12.31
C TYR A 33 9.87 -1.43 -12.16
N TRP A 34 9.18 -2.00 -13.15
CA TRP A 34 8.59 -3.34 -13.03
C TRP A 34 9.61 -4.42 -12.72
N ASP A 35 10.78 -4.33 -13.31
CA ASP A 35 11.84 -5.31 -13.08
C ASP A 35 12.35 -5.27 -11.64
N LYS A 36 12.12 -4.16 -10.93
CA LYS A 36 12.55 -3.98 -9.55
C LYS A 36 11.45 -4.27 -8.54
N LEU A 37 10.25 -4.57 -9.02
CA LEU A 37 9.11 -4.80 -8.15
C LEU A 37 9.13 -6.21 -7.61
N ASP A 38 9.14 -6.33 -6.28
CA ASP A 38 8.99 -7.61 -5.60
C ASP A 38 7.49 -7.82 -5.38
N TYR A 39 6.92 -8.80 -6.05
CA TYR A 39 5.49 -9.06 -5.92
C TYR A 39 5.19 -10.55 -5.84
N ARG A 40 4.01 -10.85 -5.26
CA ARG A 40 3.46 -12.20 -5.16
C ARG A 40 1.99 -12.16 -5.55
N ILE A 41 1.49 -13.23 -6.15
CA ILE A 41 0.09 -13.35 -6.56
C ILE A 41 -0.52 -14.54 -5.81
N TYR A 42 -1.73 -14.35 -5.28
CA TYR A 42 -2.44 -15.37 -4.51
C TYR A 42 -3.82 -15.62 -5.13
N ASP A 43 -4.28 -16.86 -5.09
CA ASP A 43 -5.57 -17.25 -5.66
C ASP A 43 -6.74 -16.65 -4.90
N SER A 44 -6.58 -16.39 -3.61
CA SER A 44 -7.62 -15.87 -2.74
C SER A 44 -7.02 -15.26 -1.49
N TYR A 45 -7.84 -14.53 -0.73
CA TYR A 45 -7.42 -14.02 0.58
C TYR A 45 -7.03 -15.17 1.53
N ARG A 46 -7.77 -16.25 1.47
CA ARG A 46 -7.46 -17.44 2.28
C ARG A 46 -6.08 -18.00 1.94
N ASP A 47 -5.77 -18.10 0.65
CA ASP A 47 -4.45 -18.55 0.18
C ASP A 47 -3.36 -17.62 0.72
N PHE A 48 -3.60 -16.32 0.68
CA PHE A 48 -2.65 -15.33 1.21
C PHE A 48 -2.40 -15.55 2.71
N VAL A 49 -3.45 -15.69 3.50
CA VAL A 49 -3.34 -15.85 4.94
C VAL A 49 -2.61 -17.16 5.29
N GLU A 50 -2.90 -18.24 4.58
CA GLU A 50 -2.25 -19.53 4.81
C GLU A 50 -0.75 -19.48 4.52
N LYS A 51 -0.35 -18.72 3.51
CA LYS A 51 1.07 -18.59 3.14
C LYS A 51 1.82 -17.56 3.98
N ASN A 52 1.10 -16.71 4.71
CA ASN A 52 1.68 -15.67 5.56
C ASN A 52 1.06 -15.72 6.96
N PRO A 53 1.32 -16.81 7.72
CA PRO A 53 0.68 -16.97 9.03
C PRO A 53 1.23 -15.97 10.05
N GLY A 54 0.37 -15.58 11.00
CA GLY A 54 0.77 -14.77 12.13
C GLY A 54 1.10 -13.31 11.84
N ILE A 55 0.70 -12.80 10.67
CA ILE A 55 1.00 -11.42 10.30
C ILE A 55 -0.04 -10.46 10.86
N LYS A 56 0.37 -9.20 11.03
CA LYS A 56 -0.52 -8.09 11.37
C LYS A 56 -0.94 -7.40 10.10
N ILE A 57 -2.24 -7.29 9.86
CA ILE A 57 -2.80 -6.64 8.67
C ILE A 57 -3.61 -5.43 9.09
N TYR A 58 -3.27 -4.26 8.54
CA TYR A 58 -4.06 -3.04 8.67
C TYR A 58 -4.90 -2.90 7.40
N MET A 59 -6.19 -2.66 7.54
CA MET A 59 -7.11 -2.61 6.41
C MET A 59 -7.54 -1.18 6.14
N ALA A 60 -7.13 -0.64 5.00
CA ALA A 60 -7.47 0.72 4.59
C ALA A 60 -8.85 0.75 3.94
N THR A 61 -9.76 1.50 4.53
CA THR A 61 -11.14 1.60 4.08
C THR A 61 -11.75 2.93 4.50
N THR A 62 -12.60 3.50 3.65
CA THR A 62 -13.32 4.73 4.00
C THR A 62 -14.37 4.49 5.09
N LYS A 63 -14.63 3.23 5.43
CA LYS A 63 -15.60 2.84 6.47
C LYS A 63 -14.98 2.75 7.86
N ALA A 64 -13.68 2.91 7.99
CA ALA A 64 -12.99 2.78 9.26
C ALA A 64 -13.28 3.95 10.20
N ARG A 65 -13.12 3.70 11.49
CA ARG A 65 -13.33 4.70 12.54
C ARG A 65 -12.03 5.34 13.01
N HIS A 66 -10.89 4.83 12.59
CA HIS A 66 -9.58 5.34 12.99
C HIS A 66 -8.89 5.99 11.80
N VAL A 67 -8.30 7.15 12.04
CA VAL A 67 -7.47 7.79 11.02
C VAL A 67 -6.16 7.03 10.91
N TYR A 68 -5.64 6.88 9.70
CA TYR A 68 -4.41 6.12 9.48
C TYR A 68 -3.21 6.61 10.30
N SER A 69 -3.19 7.89 10.67
CA SER A 69 -2.10 8.46 11.45
C SER A 69 -2.23 8.22 12.95
N GLU A 70 -3.38 7.73 13.41
CA GLU A 70 -3.63 7.46 14.83
C GLU A 70 -3.13 6.10 15.29
N VAL A 71 -2.94 5.17 14.35
CA VAL A 71 -2.50 3.83 14.70
C VAL A 71 -0.98 3.74 14.70
N SER A 72 -0.44 2.82 15.51
CA SER A 72 1.00 2.55 15.53
C SER A 72 1.25 1.31 14.68
N PHE A 73 1.91 1.50 13.53
CA PHE A 73 2.20 0.39 12.64
C PHE A 73 3.32 -0.46 13.23
N GLU A 74 3.08 -1.77 13.34
CA GLU A 74 4.11 -2.69 13.79
C GLU A 74 5.15 -2.93 12.70
N ASP A 75 6.34 -3.36 13.12
CA ASP A 75 7.37 -3.78 12.16
C ASP A 75 6.86 -4.98 11.37
N ASP A 76 7.24 -5.06 10.12
CA ASP A 76 6.86 -6.17 9.23
C ASP A 76 5.34 -6.34 9.11
N CYS A 77 4.58 -5.26 9.26
CA CYS A 77 3.14 -5.30 9.08
C CYS A 77 2.76 -5.29 7.61
N TYR A 78 1.51 -5.62 7.35
CA TYR A 78 0.91 -5.62 6.03
C TYR A 78 -0.21 -4.59 6.01
N ILE A 79 -0.36 -3.90 4.89
CA ILE A 79 -1.46 -2.93 4.70
C ILE A 79 -2.28 -3.41 3.51
N MET A 80 -3.57 -3.61 3.73
CA MET A 80 -4.47 -4.11 2.71
C MET A 80 -5.35 -3.00 2.15
N PHE A 81 -5.48 -2.98 0.83
CA PHE A 81 -6.37 -2.07 0.11
C PHE A 81 -7.36 -2.89 -0.69
N GLY A 82 -8.58 -2.43 -0.79
CA GLY A 82 -9.61 -3.09 -1.56
C GLY A 82 -9.62 -2.65 -3.02
N LYS A 83 -10.44 -3.33 -3.82
CA LYS A 83 -10.68 -2.96 -5.21
C LYS A 83 -11.32 -1.57 -5.27
N GLU A 84 -11.02 -0.83 -6.33
CA GLU A 84 -11.62 0.49 -6.53
C GLU A 84 -13.15 0.45 -6.62
N SER A 85 -13.70 -0.63 -7.18
CA SER A 85 -15.14 -0.75 -7.37
C SER A 85 -15.91 -1.19 -6.14
N ALA A 86 -15.33 -2.03 -5.28
CA ALA A 86 -16.06 -2.68 -4.18
C ALA A 86 -15.43 -2.50 -2.81
N GLY A 87 -14.13 -2.15 -2.73
CA GLY A 87 -13.41 -2.07 -1.48
C GLY A 87 -13.15 -3.43 -0.85
N ILE A 88 -12.78 -3.44 0.41
CA ILE A 88 -12.55 -4.66 1.18
C ILE A 88 -13.91 -5.21 1.63
N PRO A 89 -14.15 -6.55 1.51
CA PRO A 89 -15.40 -7.14 1.99
C PRO A 89 -15.67 -6.81 3.46
N GLU A 90 -16.91 -6.49 3.77
CA GLU A 90 -17.28 -6.06 5.14
C GLU A 90 -17.04 -7.14 6.17
N GLU A 91 -17.15 -8.41 5.78
CA GLU A 91 -16.87 -9.54 6.67
C GLU A 91 -15.44 -9.49 7.21
N LEU A 92 -14.50 -9.14 6.35
CA LEU A 92 -13.10 -9.01 6.76
C LEU A 92 -12.89 -7.79 7.66
N LEU A 93 -13.59 -6.70 7.37
CA LEU A 93 -13.48 -5.49 8.18
C LEU A 93 -14.00 -5.72 9.59
N VAL A 94 -15.13 -6.41 9.73
CA VAL A 94 -15.70 -6.71 11.04
C VAL A 94 -14.77 -7.58 11.88
N GLU A 95 -14.11 -8.54 11.27
CA GLU A 95 -13.15 -9.40 11.95
C GLU A 95 -11.88 -8.67 12.38
N ASN A 96 -11.61 -7.51 11.78
CA ASN A 96 -10.37 -6.76 12.02
C ASN A 96 -10.64 -5.30 12.41
N GLN A 97 -11.72 -5.04 13.11
CA GLN A 97 -12.17 -3.68 13.43
C GLN A 97 -11.08 -2.77 13.97
N GLU A 98 -10.27 -3.26 14.89
CA GLU A 98 -9.24 -2.44 15.54
C GLU A 98 -8.11 -2.05 14.60
N ASN A 99 -7.98 -2.76 13.51
CA ASN A 99 -6.92 -2.54 12.53
C ASN A 99 -7.43 -1.91 11.24
N THR A 100 -8.66 -1.39 11.23
CA THR A 100 -9.17 -0.65 10.09
C THR A 100 -8.76 0.81 10.21
N ILE A 101 -8.33 1.39 9.10
CA ILE A 101 -7.80 2.75 9.06
C ILE A 101 -8.36 3.48 7.85
N ARG A 102 -8.47 4.80 7.97
CA ARG A 102 -8.96 5.61 6.85
C ARG A 102 -8.11 6.86 6.64
N ILE A 103 -8.14 7.35 5.42
CA ILE A 103 -7.60 8.66 5.07
C ILE A 103 -8.74 9.66 5.21
N PRO A 104 -8.57 10.72 6.01
CA PRO A 104 -9.60 11.76 6.14
C PRO A 104 -9.81 12.48 4.81
N MET A 105 -11.06 12.83 4.51
CA MET A 105 -11.39 13.52 3.26
C MET A 105 -12.36 14.66 3.53
N PHE A 106 -12.27 15.68 2.67
CA PHE A 106 -13.11 16.85 2.77
C PHE A 106 -14.43 16.64 2.00
N GLY A 107 -15.53 17.08 2.56
CA GLY A 107 -16.83 17.11 1.91
C GLY A 107 -17.38 15.72 1.57
N GLU A 108 -17.94 15.62 0.37
CA GLU A 108 -18.61 14.39 -0.07
C GLU A 108 -17.73 13.47 -0.92
N ILE A 109 -16.45 13.75 -0.97
CA ILE A 109 -15.49 12.88 -1.68
C ILE A 109 -15.48 11.53 -1.00
N ARG A 110 -15.73 10.46 -1.76
CA ARG A 110 -15.90 9.11 -1.21
C ARG A 110 -14.59 8.33 -1.11
N SER A 111 -13.66 8.58 -2.03
CA SER A 111 -12.41 7.85 -2.03
C SER A 111 -11.36 8.61 -2.82
N LEU A 112 -10.11 8.29 -2.58
CA LEU A 112 -8.98 8.74 -3.37
C LEU A 112 -8.59 7.62 -4.34
N ASN A 113 -7.86 7.99 -5.38
CA ASN A 113 -7.26 7.02 -6.28
C ASN A 113 -6.46 5.98 -5.48
N LEU A 114 -6.56 4.72 -5.89
CA LEU A 114 -5.92 3.62 -5.16
C LEU A 114 -4.41 3.82 -5.00
N GLY A 115 -3.72 4.20 -6.07
CA GLY A 115 -2.28 4.44 -5.99
C GLY A 115 -1.91 5.54 -5.02
N ASN A 116 -2.70 6.61 -4.98
CA ASN A 116 -2.48 7.71 -4.04
C ASN A 116 -2.73 7.25 -2.60
N SER A 117 -3.77 6.46 -2.39
CA SER A 117 -4.08 5.92 -1.06
C SER A 117 -2.94 5.04 -0.54
N VAL A 118 -2.39 4.19 -1.41
CA VAL A 118 -1.25 3.33 -1.06
C VAL A 118 -0.06 4.20 -0.65
N ALA A 119 0.25 5.23 -1.43
CA ALA A 119 1.37 6.11 -1.14
C ALA A 119 1.23 6.81 0.22
N ILE A 120 0.04 7.34 0.48
CA ILE A 120 -0.21 8.07 1.74
C ILE A 120 -0.03 7.17 2.95
N VAL A 121 -0.68 6.01 2.95
CA VAL A 121 -0.67 5.11 4.12
C VAL A 121 0.69 4.45 4.29
N LEU A 122 1.27 3.96 3.20
CA LEU A 122 2.56 3.29 3.25
C LEU A 122 3.65 4.23 3.78
N TYR A 123 3.69 5.47 3.30
CA TYR A 123 4.70 6.42 3.76
C TYR A 123 4.48 6.88 5.20
N GLU A 124 3.25 6.85 5.70
CA GLU A 124 3.02 7.10 7.13
C GLU A 124 3.61 5.97 7.97
N ALA A 125 3.42 4.72 7.56
CA ALA A 125 4.03 3.58 8.25
C ALA A 125 5.57 3.70 8.25
N LEU A 126 6.14 4.06 7.10
CA LEU A 126 7.58 4.25 7.00
C LEU A 126 8.07 5.43 7.86
N ARG A 127 7.31 6.51 7.93
CA ARG A 127 7.64 7.65 8.77
C ARG A 127 7.71 7.25 10.24
N GLN A 128 6.76 6.46 10.69
CA GLN A 128 6.75 5.98 12.09
C GLN A 128 7.99 5.15 12.41
N HIS A 129 8.57 4.48 11.42
CA HIS A 129 9.78 3.68 11.59
C HIS A 129 11.04 4.43 11.16
N GLY A 130 10.97 5.75 11.05
CA GLY A 130 12.14 6.60 10.79
C GLY A 130 12.67 6.57 9.38
N PHE A 131 11.89 6.11 8.39
CA PHE A 131 12.31 5.99 7.01
C PHE A 131 13.59 5.19 6.83
N GLU A 132 13.76 4.11 7.62
CA GLU A 132 14.95 3.26 7.56
C GLU A 132 15.22 2.78 6.13
N ASN A 133 16.48 2.78 5.75
CA ASN A 133 16.94 2.29 4.44
C ASN A 133 16.46 3.10 3.24
N LEU A 134 15.86 4.27 3.46
CA LEU A 134 15.46 5.16 2.38
C LEU A 134 16.40 6.35 2.28
N ASN A 135 16.57 6.88 1.08
CA ASN A 135 17.35 8.08 0.87
C ASN A 135 16.59 9.29 1.40
N LYS A 136 17.16 9.99 2.36
CA LYS A 136 16.50 11.10 3.05
C LYS A 136 16.99 12.47 2.61
N GLN A 137 18.01 12.51 1.79
CA GLN A 137 18.62 13.76 1.31
C GLN A 137 18.94 13.64 -0.15
N GLY A 138 18.95 14.77 -0.84
CA GLY A 138 19.29 14.82 -2.23
C GLY A 138 20.34 15.88 -2.49
N ASN A 139 20.87 15.89 -3.68
CA ASN A 139 21.85 16.86 -4.14
C ASN A 139 21.35 17.56 -5.39
N LEU A 140 21.80 18.80 -5.59
CA LEU A 140 21.53 19.55 -6.80
C LEU A 140 22.40 18.98 -7.94
N HIS A 141 21.96 19.18 -9.16
CA HIS A 141 22.72 18.69 -10.32
C HIS A 141 23.82 19.65 -10.73
N ARG A 142 23.58 20.93 -10.68
CA ARG A 142 24.51 21.96 -11.16
C ARG A 142 25.11 22.77 -10.02
N LEU A 143 24.33 23.09 -9.04
CA LEU A 143 24.81 23.85 -7.88
C LEU A 143 24.97 22.93 -6.68
N SER A 144 25.44 23.46 -5.56
CA SER A 144 25.52 22.72 -4.31
C SER A 144 24.69 23.41 -3.23
N TRP A 145 24.26 22.62 -2.24
CA TRP A 145 23.55 23.14 -1.07
C TRP A 145 24.57 23.78 -0.14
N ASP A 146 24.90 25.02 -0.39
CA ASP A 146 25.81 25.72 0.49
C ASP A 146 25.09 26.50 1.52
N ASN A 147 25.72 26.62 2.59
CA ASN A 147 25.24 27.30 3.76
C ASN A 147 25.19 28.78 3.61
#